data_829f5083faaacbd73db8019976c4d945
#
_entry.id   829f5083faaacbd73db8019976c4d945
#
_cell.length_a   1.000
_cell.length_b   1.000
_cell.length_c   1.000
_cell.angle_alpha   90.00
_cell.angle_beta   90.00
_cell.angle_gamma   90.00
#
_symmetry.space_group_name_H-M   'P 1'
#
loop_
_entity.id
_entity.type
_entity.pdbx_description
1 polymer ?
#
loop_
_entity_poly.entity_id
_entity_poly.type
_entity_poly.pdbx_seq_one_letter_code
_entity_poly.pdbx_strand_id
1 'polypeptide(L)'
;MELRNDRKIFERIALHILDTHDQDEAFLRLLFYSALEGHELADLFFRNQVSERYRMVAIYIKNRISEGAFRKVDPMIAVRSFFGTILHHAITNRFFNQSLGDQKLNISNRQAAERFTEFFLAGIINPNYSPNNRK
;
A
#
# COMPACT_ATOMS: atom_id res chain seq x y z
N MET A 1 -11.06 21.57 -12.57
CA MET A 1 -11.05 20.72 -11.37
C MET A 1 -10.68 19.32 -11.78
N GLU A 2 -9.43 18.95 -11.56
CA GLU A 2 -9.01 17.59 -11.86
C GLU A 2 -9.79 16.62 -10.97
N LEU A 3 -10.52 15.72 -11.60
CA LEU A 3 -11.08 14.55 -10.92
C LEU A 3 -9.89 13.80 -10.31
N ARG A 4 -9.78 13.83 -9.00
CA ARG A 4 -8.76 13.05 -8.29
C ARG A 4 -8.97 11.60 -8.64
N ASN A 5 -8.02 11.04 -9.35
CA ASN A 5 -8.05 9.65 -9.74
C ASN A 5 -7.39 8.83 -8.63
N ASP A 6 -8.19 8.47 -7.62
CA ASP A 6 -7.76 7.67 -6.48
C ASP A 6 -7.05 6.40 -6.94
N ARG A 7 -7.63 5.71 -7.92
CA ARG A 7 -7.07 4.47 -8.46
C ARG A 7 -5.64 4.67 -8.96
N LYS A 8 -5.42 5.70 -9.75
CA LYS A 8 -4.11 5.98 -10.34
C LYS A 8 -3.06 6.31 -9.29
N ILE A 9 -3.45 7.02 -8.24
CA ILE A 9 -2.56 7.38 -7.13
C ILE A 9 -2.13 6.13 -6.38
N PHE A 10 -3.07 5.29 -5.96
CA PHE A 10 -2.77 4.08 -5.21
C PHE A 10 -2.01 3.04 -6.06
N GLU A 11 -2.36 2.90 -7.35
CA GLU A 11 -1.63 2.01 -8.26
C GLU A 11 -0.15 2.43 -8.40
N ARG A 12 0.12 3.73 -8.51
CA ARG A 12 1.50 4.24 -8.58
C ARG A 12 2.28 3.97 -7.30
N ILE A 13 1.67 4.17 -6.14
CA ILE A 13 2.30 3.88 -4.85
C ILE A 13 2.62 2.39 -4.75
N ALA A 14 1.66 1.53 -5.06
CA ALA A 14 1.84 0.08 -5.03
C ALA A 14 2.94 -0.38 -5.97
N LEU A 15 2.93 0.08 -7.20
CA LEU A 15 3.94 -0.28 -8.21
C LEU A 15 5.34 0.16 -7.78
N HIS A 16 5.48 1.37 -7.26
CA HIS A 16 6.75 1.88 -6.76
C HIS A 16 7.30 1.00 -5.63
N ILE A 17 6.46 0.60 -4.69
CA ILE A 17 6.87 -0.28 -3.59
C ILE A 17 7.34 -1.64 -4.12
N LEU A 18 6.56 -2.26 -5.01
CA LEU A 18 6.88 -3.58 -5.57
C LEU A 18 8.17 -3.55 -6.38
N ASP A 19 8.35 -2.56 -7.23
CA ASP A 19 9.55 -2.40 -8.05
C ASP A 19 10.79 -2.13 -7.19
N THR A 20 10.68 -1.31 -6.16
CA THR A 20 11.79 -1.02 -5.23
C THR A 20 12.22 -2.28 -4.49
N HIS A 21 11.29 -3.10 -4.01
CA HIS A 21 11.61 -4.35 -3.32
C HIS A 21 12.24 -5.38 -4.25
N ASP A 22 11.86 -5.40 -5.52
CA ASP A 22 12.49 -6.28 -6.51
C ASP A 22 13.95 -5.89 -6.82
N GLN A 23 14.27 -4.60 -6.75
CA GLN A 23 15.59 -4.09 -7.08
C GLN A 23 16.64 -4.34 -5.97
N ASP A 24 16.22 -4.42 -4.71
CA ASP A 24 17.15 -4.53 -3.59
C ASP A 24 16.69 -5.55 -2.53
N GLU A 25 16.72 -6.82 -2.90
CA GLU A 25 16.36 -7.93 -2.01
C GLU A 25 17.29 -8.05 -0.81
N ALA A 26 18.59 -7.83 -1.00
CA ALA A 26 19.57 -7.92 0.08
C ALA A 26 19.30 -6.89 1.17
N PHE A 27 18.98 -5.67 0.77
CA PHE A 27 18.61 -4.60 1.71
C PHE A 27 17.31 -4.92 2.44
N LEU A 28 16.32 -5.43 1.74
CA LEU A 28 15.04 -5.84 2.33
C LEU A 28 15.24 -6.92 3.40
N ARG A 29 16.05 -7.95 3.10
CA ARG A 29 16.41 -8.99 4.06
C ARG A 29 17.10 -8.41 5.29
N LEU A 30 18.04 -7.51 5.08
CA LEU A 30 18.77 -6.85 6.18
C LEU A 30 17.82 -6.06 7.09
N LEU A 31 16.85 -5.35 6.52
CA LEU A 31 15.85 -4.61 7.29
C LEU A 31 14.99 -5.53 8.15
N PHE A 32 14.49 -6.62 7.58
CA PHE A 32 13.67 -7.58 8.35
C PHE A 32 14.50 -8.26 9.44
N TYR A 33 15.72 -8.63 9.14
CA TYR A 33 16.63 -9.20 10.12
C TYR A 33 16.87 -8.24 11.29
N SER A 34 17.16 -6.99 10.96
CA SER A 34 17.34 -5.92 11.94
C SER A 34 16.10 -5.72 12.81
N ALA A 35 14.92 -5.71 12.19
CA ALA A 35 13.65 -5.54 12.91
C ALA A 35 13.40 -6.70 13.89
N LEU A 36 13.65 -7.94 13.45
CA LEU A 36 13.46 -9.13 14.29
C LEU A 36 14.44 -9.18 15.46
N GLU A 37 15.66 -8.72 15.26
CA GLU A 37 16.72 -8.65 16.28
C GLU A 37 16.59 -7.40 17.18
N GLY A 38 15.67 -6.50 16.90
CA GLY A 38 15.49 -5.27 17.67
C GLY A 38 16.59 -4.23 17.46
N HIS A 39 17.32 -4.29 16.35
CA HIS A 39 18.35 -3.31 16.01
C HIS A 39 17.79 -1.99 15.54
N GLU A 40 18.53 -0.92 15.75
CA GLU A 40 18.14 0.44 15.39
C GLU A 40 18.00 0.69 13.88
N LEU A 41 18.64 -0.11 13.03
CA LEU A 41 18.65 0.11 11.58
C LEU A 41 17.24 0.13 10.99
N ALA A 42 16.41 -0.85 11.34
CA ALA A 42 15.03 -0.91 10.86
C ALA A 42 14.19 0.22 11.39
N ASP A 43 14.36 0.59 12.65
CA ASP A 43 13.66 1.70 13.29
C ASP A 43 14.04 3.04 12.66
N LEU A 44 15.33 3.29 12.42
CA LEU A 44 15.82 4.47 11.72
C LEU A 44 15.29 4.55 10.30
N PHE A 45 15.31 3.43 9.58
CA PHE A 45 14.77 3.38 8.22
C PHE A 45 13.28 3.71 8.21
N PHE A 46 12.50 3.11 9.11
CA PHE A 46 11.07 3.38 9.20
C PHE A 46 10.81 4.86 9.48
N ARG A 47 11.48 5.44 10.49
CA ARG A 47 11.30 6.86 10.85
C ARG A 47 11.68 7.81 9.71
N ASN A 48 12.76 7.51 9.00
CA ASN A 48 13.31 8.43 8.00
C ASN A 48 12.72 8.26 6.61
N GLN A 49 12.27 7.04 6.25
CA GLN A 49 11.87 6.71 4.88
C GLN A 49 10.39 6.30 4.75
N VAL A 50 9.79 5.75 5.79
CA VAL A 50 8.45 5.14 5.69
C VAL A 50 7.39 5.98 6.38
N SER A 51 7.68 6.47 7.58
CA SER A 51 6.72 7.16 8.44
C SER A 51 6.07 8.36 7.76
N GLU A 52 6.86 9.17 7.05
CA GLU A 52 6.36 10.35 6.32
C GLU A 52 5.41 9.94 5.19
N ARG A 53 5.73 8.88 4.46
CA ARG A 53 4.86 8.36 3.40
C ARG A 53 3.52 7.88 3.96
N TYR A 54 3.54 7.20 5.10
CA TYR A 54 2.31 6.78 5.79
C TYR A 54 1.47 7.99 6.18
N ARG A 55 2.10 9.03 6.71
CA ARG A 55 1.43 10.27 7.09
C ARG A 55 0.78 10.97 5.89
N MET A 56 1.50 11.07 4.79
CA MET A 56 0.99 11.69 3.56
C MET A 56 -0.23 10.95 3.01
N VAL A 57 -0.19 9.62 2.98
CA VAL A 57 -1.32 8.81 2.51
C VAL A 57 -2.49 8.90 3.49
N ALA A 58 -2.23 8.94 4.80
CA ALA A 58 -3.27 9.14 5.81
C ALA A 58 -3.99 10.48 5.63
N ILE A 59 -3.25 11.55 5.36
CA ILE A 59 -3.82 12.88 5.07
C ILE A 59 -4.69 12.83 3.81
N TYR A 60 -4.21 12.18 2.76
CA TYR A 60 -4.99 12.00 1.53
C TYR A 60 -6.32 11.29 1.81
N ILE A 61 -6.26 10.16 2.52
CA ILE A 61 -7.45 9.37 2.90
C ILE A 61 -8.40 10.21 3.76
N LYS A 62 -7.88 10.94 4.75
CA LYS A 62 -8.67 11.83 5.60
C LYS A 62 -9.42 12.88 4.79
N ASN A 63 -8.75 13.48 3.82
CA ASN A 63 -9.37 14.48 2.93
C ASN A 63 -10.47 13.85 2.07
N ARG A 64 -10.26 12.65 1.53
CA ARG A 64 -11.27 11.94 0.75
C ARG A 64 -12.48 11.52 1.60
N ILE A 65 -12.24 11.18 2.87
CA ILE A 65 -13.33 10.93 3.83
C ILE A 65 -14.13 12.21 4.05
N SER A 66 -13.47 13.34 4.27
CA SER A 66 -14.12 14.65 4.45
C SER A 66 -14.94 15.08 3.23
N GLU A 67 -14.48 14.74 2.03
CA GLU A 67 -15.20 14.99 0.77
C GLU A 67 -16.37 14.01 0.56
N GLY A 68 -16.51 13.00 1.38
CA GLY A 68 -17.53 11.95 1.25
C GLY A 68 -17.20 10.86 0.25
N ALA A 69 -16.05 10.92 -0.42
CA ALA A 69 -15.66 9.94 -1.44
C ALA A 69 -15.27 8.58 -0.82
N PHE A 70 -14.64 8.60 0.34
CA PHE A 70 -14.32 7.41 1.13
C PHE A 70 -15.28 7.32 2.32
N ARG A 71 -15.62 6.08 2.70
CA ARG A 71 -16.41 5.84 3.90
C ARG A 71 -15.61 6.21 5.14
N LYS A 72 -16.29 6.47 6.23
CA LYS A 72 -15.66 6.81 7.51
C LYS A 72 -14.93 5.60 8.06
N VAL A 73 -13.61 5.69 8.10
CA VAL A 73 -12.70 4.72 8.72
C VAL A 73 -11.56 5.50 9.37
N ASP A 74 -10.86 4.85 10.30
CA ASP A 74 -9.60 5.41 10.80
C ASP A 74 -8.60 5.48 9.62
N PRO A 75 -8.07 6.67 9.28
CA PRO A 75 -7.14 6.80 8.16
C PRO A 75 -5.89 5.94 8.30
N MET A 76 -5.38 5.72 9.51
CA MET A 76 -4.20 4.90 9.73
C MET A 76 -4.50 3.40 9.57
N ILE A 77 -5.69 2.95 9.92
CA ILE A 77 -6.14 1.58 9.61
C ILE A 77 -6.17 1.37 8.09
N ALA A 78 -6.70 2.33 7.36
CA ALA A 78 -6.72 2.27 5.89
C ALA A 78 -5.31 2.26 5.29
N VAL A 79 -4.41 3.12 5.77
CA VAL A 79 -3.00 3.15 5.37
C VAL A 79 -2.34 1.79 5.58
N ARG A 80 -2.47 1.24 6.77
CA ARG A 80 -1.86 -0.06 7.11
C ARG A 80 -2.48 -1.22 6.33
N SER A 81 -3.77 -1.15 6.05
CA SER A 81 -4.43 -2.14 5.18
C SER A 81 -3.86 -2.13 3.77
N PHE A 82 -3.67 -0.95 3.21
CA PHE A 82 -3.11 -0.83 1.87
C PHE A 82 -1.64 -1.25 1.80
N PHE A 83 -0.78 -0.62 2.60
CA PHE A 83 0.65 -0.95 2.60
C PHE A 83 0.92 -2.39 3.04
N GLY A 84 0.17 -2.87 4.03
CA GLY A 84 0.27 -4.25 4.52
C GLY A 84 -0.06 -5.27 3.42
N THR A 85 -1.07 -5.01 2.62
CA THR A 85 -1.43 -5.88 1.48
C THR A 85 -0.30 -5.95 0.46
N ILE A 86 0.24 -4.81 0.04
CA ILE A 86 1.31 -4.73 -0.95
C ILE A 86 2.59 -5.37 -0.42
N LEU A 87 2.97 -5.04 0.81
CA LEU A 87 4.17 -5.57 1.44
C LEU A 87 4.08 -7.07 1.67
N HIS A 88 2.93 -7.57 2.12
CA HIS A 88 2.69 -9.01 2.28
C HIS A 88 2.86 -9.76 0.95
N HIS A 89 2.32 -9.22 -0.13
CA HIS A 89 2.49 -9.81 -1.46
C HIS A 89 3.97 -9.88 -1.85
N ALA A 90 4.71 -8.78 -1.67
CA ALA A 90 6.13 -8.72 -1.99
C ALA A 90 6.94 -9.75 -1.19
N ILE A 91 6.72 -9.83 0.12
CA ILE A 91 7.41 -10.77 1.02
C ILE A 91 7.06 -12.21 0.68
N THR A 92 5.78 -12.50 0.50
CA THR A 92 5.29 -13.86 0.25
C THR A 92 5.84 -14.42 -1.06
N ASN A 93 5.77 -13.65 -2.13
CA ASN A 93 6.29 -14.09 -3.42
C ASN A 93 7.81 -14.26 -3.42
N ARG A 94 8.52 -13.51 -2.60
CA ARG A 94 9.98 -13.50 -2.62
C ARG A 94 10.58 -14.56 -1.70
N PHE A 95 10.12 -14.62 -0.46
CA PHE A 95 10.72 -15.49 0.54
C PHE A 95 10.10 -16.88 0.60
N PHE A 96 8.87 -17.04 0.15
CA PHE A 96 8.14 -18.31 0.20
C PHE A 96 7.81 -18.86 -1.19
N ASN A 97 8.48 -18.37 -2.22
CA ASN A 97 8.21 -18.71 -3.61
C ASN A 97 8.13 -20.24 -3.88
N GLN A 98 9.07 -21.00 -3.32
CA GLN A 98 9.09 -22.46 -3.51
C GLN A 98 7.99 -23.17 -2.70
N SER A 99 7.57 -22.60 -1.59
CA SER A 99 6.57 -23.21 -0.70
C SER A 99 5.12 -22.91 -1.13
N LEU A 100 4.91 -21.91 -1.97
CA LEU A 100 3.56 -21.49 -2.36
C LEU A 100 2.87 -22.49 -3.30
N GLY A 101 3.64 -23.18 -4.18
CA GLY A 101 3.04 -24.13 -5.13
C GLY A 101 1.93 -23.48 -5.97
N ASP A 102 0.73 -24.02 -5.90
CA ASP A 102 -0.47 -23.53 -6.59
C ASP A 102 -1.05 -22.23 -5.98
N GLN A 103 -0.58 -21.82 -4.81
CA GLN A 103 -0.98 -20.56 -4.16
C GLN A 103 -0.20 -19.35 -4.69
N LYS A 104 0.82 -19.57 -5.51
CA LYS A 104 1.62 -18.50 -6.09
C LYS A 104 0.80 -17.70 -7.09
N LEU A 105 0.87 -16.37 -6.94
CA LEU A 105 0.28 -15.46 -7.92
C LEU A 105 1.30 -15.18 -9.03
N ASN A 106 1.05 -15.71 -10.22
CA ASN A 106 1.90 -15.50 -11.41
C ASN A 106 1.46 -14.23 -12.14
N ILE A 107 1.66 -13.10 -11.51
CA ILE A 107 1.30 -11.79 -12.04
C ILE A 107 2.49 -10.85 -11.99
N SER A 108 2.52 -9.89 -12.93
CA SER A 108 3.51 -8.81 -12.91
C SER A 108 3.27 -7.85 -11.74
N ASN A 109 4.28 -7.04 -11.40
CA ASN A 109 4.12 -5.98 -10.40
C ASN A 109 3.02 -5.00 -10.80
N ARG A 110 2.89 -4.68 -12.07
CA ARG A 110 1.80 -3.83 -12.57
C ARG A 110 0.43 -4.46 -12.33
N GLN A 111 0.26 -5.72 -12.66
CA GLN A 111 -0.99 -6.44 -12.43
C GLN A 111 -1.31 -6.55 -10.93
N ALA A 112 -0.30 -6.80 -10.10
CA ALA A 112 -0.46 -6.82 -8.64
C ALA A 112 -0.90 -5.44 -8.12
N ALA A 113 -0.22 -4.38 -8.56
CA ALA A 113 -0.58 -3.01 -8.18
C ALA A 113 -2.02 -2.67 -8.56
N GLU A 114 -2.44 -3.01 -9.76
CA GLU A 114 -3.80 -2.78 -10.24
C GLU A 114 -4.85 -3.56 -9.45
N ARG A 115 -4.63 -4.87 -9.26
CA ARG A 115 -5.61 -5.75 -8.62
C ARG A 115 -5.74 -5.50 -7.11
N PHE A 116 -4.64 -5.31 -6.41
CA PHE A 116 -4.70 -5.00 -4.97
C PHE A 116 -5.25 -3.61 -4.70
N THR A 117 -4.95 -2.64 -5.56
CA THR A 117 -5.56 -1.31 -5.48
C THR A 117 -7.06 -1.37 -5.71
N GLU A 118 -7.51 -2.12 -6.70
CA GLU A 118 -8.95 -2.31 -6.97
C GLU A 118 -9.66 -2.91 -5.75
N PHE A 119 -9.07 -3.94 -5.17
CA PHE A 119 -9.63 -4.58 -3.97
C PHE A 119 -9.69 -3.61 -2.78
N PHE A 120 -8.64 -2.85 -2.56
CA PHE A 120 -8.59 -1.84 -1.49
C PHE A 120 -9.65 -0.75 -1.69
N LEU A 121 -9.73 -0.19 -2.90
CA LEU A 121 -10.68 0.88 -3.20
C LEU A 121 -12.12 0.40 -3.10
N ALA A 122 -12.43 -0.81 -3.53
CA ALA A 122 -13.76 -1.39 -3.38
C ALA A 122 -14.20 -1.46 -1.90
N GLY A 123 -13.24 -1.63 -0.99
CA GLY A 123 -13.51 -1.67 0.45
C GLY A 123 -13.65 -0.30 1.12
N ILE A 124 -13.11 0.77 0.52
CA ILE A 124 -13.05 2.09 1.17
C ILE A 124 -13.94 3.13 0.49
N ILE A 125 -14.27 2.98 -0.77
CA ILE A 125 -15.12 3.92 -1.50
C ILE A 125 -16.52 3.95 -0.87
N ASN A 126 -17.04 5.17 -0.68
CA ASN A 126 -18.41 5.35 -0.25
C ASN A 126 -19.34 5.05 -1.44
N PRO A 127 -20.19 4.01 -1.37
CA PRO A 127 -21.06 3.63 -2.50
C PRO A 127 -22.09 4.70 -2.85
N ASN A 128 -22.37 5.62 -1.93
CA ASN A 128 -23.33 6.70 -2.14
C ASN A 128 -22.68 8.00 -2.64
N TYR A 129 -21.36 7.98 -2.88
CA TYR A 129 -20.65 9.15 -3.37
C TYR A 129 -20.99 9.44 -4.82
N SER A 130 -21.43 10.66 -5.08
CA SER A 130 -21.60 11.20 -6.44
C SER A 130 -20.84 12.52 -6.55
N PRO A 131 -19.91 12.66 -7.49
CA PRO A 131 -19.17 13.89 -7.70
C PRO A 131 -20.07 15.09 -8.04
N ASN A 132 -21.28 14.81 -8.55
CA ASN A 132 -22.24 15.83 -8.97
C ASN A 132 -23.16 16.32 -7.85
N ASN A 133 -23.09 15.74 -6.65
CA ASN A 133 -23.95 16.12 -5.52
C ASN A 133 -23.32 17.19 -4.61
N ARG A 134 -22.31 17.88 -5.06
CA ARG A 134 -21.80 19.07 -4.36
C ARG A 134 -22.67 20.29 -4.72
N LYS A 135 -23.65 20.49 -3.91
CA LYS A 135 -24.28 21.83 -3.82
C LYS A 135 -23.53 22.65 -2.78
#